data_a13fa7e668a67f1093a9372a956b4142
#
_entry.id   a13fa7e668a67f1093a9372a956b4142
#
_cell.length_a   1.000
_cell.length_b   1.000
_cell.length_c   1.000
_cell.angle_alpha   90.00
_cell.angle_beta   90.00
_cell.angle_gamma   90.00
#
_symmetry.space_group_name_H-M   'P 1'
#
loop_
_entity.id
_entity.type
_entity.pdbx_description
1 polymer ?
#
loop_
_entity_poly.entity_id
_entity_poly.type
_entity_poly.pdbx_seq_one_letter_code
_entity_poly.pdbx_strand_id
1 'polypeptide(L)'
;LGLAASDDEMTQAFLDGKDLHKETATFVYGVPVEEVTDDMRSMSKAVTFGLAYGETPFSFAPKHDMTVEEAEEIFSKYFRNKPRVKEYIDSTHKEVQEQGYVDCLQGFRRNLREVYSQDKSKRNGAFRASVNTKIQGSGAFLTNTSVIYINRFIKQNNLRSKLILTVHDSIVADCPK
;
A
#
# COMPACT_ATOMS: atom_id res chain seq x y z
N LEU A 1 3.26 2.24 -3.09
CA LEU A 1 2.73 3.49 -2.55
C LEU A 1 3.48 4.68 -3.14
N GLY A 2 4.82 4.74 -3.09
CA GLY A 2 5.61 5.85 -3.62
C GLY A 2 5.26 6.19 -5.06
N LEU A 3 5.23 5.19 -5.95
CA LEU A 3 4.87 5.38 -7.36
C LEU A 3 3.44 5.91 -7.53
N ALA A 4 2.48 5.38 -6.76
CA ALA A 4 1.08 5.81 -6.83
C ALA A 4 0.87 7.25 -6.31
N ALA A 5 1.68 7.66 -5.34
CA ALA A 5 1.66 9.00 -4.75
C ALA A 5 2.56 10.01 -5.51
N SER A 6 3.25 9.57 -6.57
CA SER A 6 4.28 10.38 -7.26
C SER A 6 5.32 10.95 -6.27
N ASP A 7 5.74 10.12 -5.31
CA ASP A 7 6.79 10.44 -4.35
C ASP A 7 8.12 9.92 -4.91
N ASP A 8 8.84 10.81 -5.58
CA ASP A 8 10.09 10.48 -6.27
C ASP A 8 11.19 10.05 -5.28
N GLU A 9 11.24 10.65 -4.09
CA GLU A 9 12.21 10.27 -3.05
C GLU A 9 11.98 8.84 -2.57
N MET A 10 10.72 8.48 -2.26
CA MET A 10 10.36 7.11 -1.85
C MET A 10 10.64 6.12 -2.98
N THR A 11 10.37 6.50 -4.22
CA THR A 11 10.61 5.66 -5.39
C THR A 11 12.10 5.45 -5.61
N GLN A 12 12.91 6.52 -5.52
CA GLN A 12 14.36 6.44 -5.67
C GLN A 12 15.01 5.64 -4.55
N ALA A 13 14.58 5.86 -3.29
CA ALA A 13 15.08 5.09 -2.15
C ALA A 13 14.83 3.58 -2.31
N PHE A 14 13.67 3.19 -2.87
CA PHE A 14 13.38 1.80 -3.22
C PHE A 14 14.31 1.27 -4.31
N LEU A 15 14.56 2.04 -5.37
CA LEU A 15 15.47 1.65 -6.46
C LEU A 15 16.93 1.53 -5.99
N ASP A 16 17.32 2.36 -5.05
CA ASP A 16 18.64 2.32 -4.41
C ASP A 16 18.79 1.16 -3.41
N GLY A 17 17.74 0.35 -3.20
CA GLY A 17 17.75 -0.77 -2.28
C GLY A 17 17.76 -0.37 -0.79
N LYS A 18 17.37 0.87 -0.46
CA LYS A 18 17.29 1.34 0.93
C LYS A 18 16.11 0.70 1.67
N ASP A 19 16.27 0.52 2.96
CA ASP A 19 15.18 0.04 3.82
C ASP A 19 14.22 1.18 4.16
N LEU A 20 13.16 1.31 3.38
CA LEU A 20 12.14 2.36 3.53
C LEU A 20 11.50 2.38 4.92
N HIS A 21 11.45 1.24 5.62
CA HIS A 21 10.88 1.19 6.96
C HIS A 21 11.88 1.70 8.01
N LYS A 22 13.18 1.47 7.81
CA LYS A 22 14.20 2.12 8.63
C LYS A 22 14.23 3.63 8.41
N GLU A 23 14.17 4.08 7.15
CA GLU A 23 14.05 5.52 6.86
C GLU A 23 12.79 6.13 7.50
N THR A 24 11.65 5.44 7.42
CA THR A 24 10.43 5.90 8.11
C THR A 24 10.65 6.02 9.61
N ALA A 25 11.34 5.06 10.23
CA ALA A 25 11.62 5.10 11.66
C ALA A 25 12.46 6.32 12.06
N THR A 26 13.42 6.74 11.24
CA THR A 26 14.28 7.90 11.58
C THR A 26 13.47 9.16 11.85
N PHE A 27 12.50 9.49 11.01
CA PHE A 27 11.71 10.70 11.19
C PHE A 27 10.51 10.53 12.13
N VAL A 28 10.00 9.29 12.29
CA VAL A 28 8.92 9.02 13.28
C VAL A 28 9.46 9.13 14.69
N TYR A 29 10.61 8.54 14.95
CA TYR A 29 11.23 8.52 16.29
C TYR A 29 12.27 9.62 16.52
N GLY A 30 12.73 10.29 15.44
CA GLY A 30 13.74 11.37 15.56
C GLY A 30 15.15 10.84 15.86
N VAL A 31 15.48 9.65 15.39
CA VAL A 31 16.78 9.00 15.63
C VAL A 31 17.54 8.79 14.31
N PRO A 32 18.88 8.74 14.32
CA PRO A 32 19.65 8.36 13.14
C PRO A 32 19.40 6.90 12.75
N VAL A 33 19.69 6.55 11.49
CA VAL A 33 19.36 5.22 10.93
C VAL A 33 20.08 4.06 11.65
N GLU A 34 21.24 4.34 12.20
CA GLU A 34 22.06 3.38 12.96
C GLU A 34 21.44 3.03 14.32
N GLU A 35 20.63 3.92 14.89
CA GLU A 35 19.95 3.73 16.18
C GLU A 35 18.55 3.15 16.04
N VAL A 36 18.09 2.92 14.80
CA VAL A 36 16.77 2.32 14.56
C VAL A 36 16.77 0.86 14.99
N THR A 37 16.00 0.56 16.05
CA THR A 37 15.78 -0.80 16.54
C THR A 37 14.82 -1.59 15.64
N ASP A 38 14.78 -2.92 15.79
CA ASP A 38 13.84 -3.76 15.05
C ASP A 38 12.37 -3.45 15.40
N ASP A 39 12.10 -3.05 16.65
CA ASP A 39 10.75 -2.64 17.08
C ASP A 39 10.33 -1.32 16.41
N MET A 40 11.21 -0.33 16.37
CA MET A 40 10.96 0.95 15.66
C MET A 40 10.72 0.71 14.17
N ARG A 41 11.51 -0.16 13.56
CA ARG A 41 11.35 -0.55 12.16
C ARG A 41 10.02 -1.27 11.93
N SER A 42 9.65 -2.21 12.79
CA SER A 42 8.39 -2.95 12.72
C SER A 42 7.19 -2.04 12.88
N MET A 43 7.21 -1.09 13.81
CA MET A 43 6.16 -0.10 13.99
C MET A 43 6.05 0.82 12.76
N SER A 44 7.17 1.29 12.23
CA SER A 44 7.20 2.14 11.02
C SER A 44 6.67 1.40 9.79
N LYS A 45 6.92 0.09 9.70
CA LYS A 45 6.30 -0.78 8.70
C LYS A 45 4.78 -0.84 8.90
N ALA A 46 4.31 -1.04 10.13
CA ALA A 46 2.88 -1.07 10.45
C ALA A 46 2.20 0.26 10.08
N VAL A 47 2.81 1.40 10.38
CA VAL A 47 2.31 2.73 9.98
C VAL A 47 2.19 2.85 8.46
N THR A 48 3.25 2.53 7.72
CA THR A 48 3.26 2.62 6.25
C THR A 48 2.18 1.74 5.62
N PHE A 49 2.03 0.51 6.10
CA PHE A 49 0.97 -0.40 5.62
C PHE A 49 -0.42 0.04 6.08
N GLY A 50 -0.57 0.48 7.32
CA GLY A 50 -1.83 1.00 7.84
C GLY A 50 -2.36 2.14 6.96
N LEU A 51 -1.51 3.08 6.60
CA LEU A 51 -1.85 4.17 5.68
C LEU A 51 -2.23 3.66 4.28
N ALA A 52 -1.48 2.70 3.74
CA ALA A 52 -1.80 2.07 2.46
C ALA A 52 -3.16 1.33 2.49
N TYR A 53 -3.56 0.83 3.66
CA TYR A 53 -4.88 0.22 3.88
C TYR A 53 -5.94 1.23 4.31
N GLY A 54 -5.62 2.52 4.35
CA GLY A 54 -6.54 3.59 4.72
C GLY A 54 -6.88 3.61 6.22
N GLU A 55 -6.01 3.09 7.08
CA GLU A 55 -6.19 3.19 8.52
C GLU A 55 -6.12 4.63 9.00
N THR A 56 -6.86 4.90 10.07
CA THR A 56 -6.84 6.17 10.79
C THR A 56 -6.17 5.96 12.15
N PRO A 57 -5.66 7.02 12.82
CA PRO A 57 -5.11 6.89 14.17
C PRO A 57 -6.05 6.16 15.12
N PHE A 58 -7.35 6.46 15.06
CA PHE A 58 -8.37 5.80 15.87
C PHE A 58 -8.47 4.29 15.63
N SER A 59 -8.30 3.82 14.39
CA SER A 59 -8.32 2.39 14.07
C SER A 59 -6.98 1.70 14.25
N PHE A 60 -5.89 2.46 14.26
CA PHE A 60 -4.52 1.97 14.39
C PHE A 60 -4.13 1.76 15.86
N ALA A 61 -4.43 2.73 16.72
CA ALA A 61 -4.04 2.76 18.12
C ALA A 61 -4.35 1.47 18.91
N PRO A 62 -5.58 0.93 18.90
CA PRO A 62 -5.91 -0.27 19.67
C PRO A 62 -5.25 -1.55 19.17
N LYS A 63 -4.72 -1.56 17.94
CA LYS A 63 -4.02 -2.72 17.37
C LYS A 63 -2.55 -2.76 17.77
N HIS A 64 -2.03 -1.64 18.26
CA HIS A 64 -0.62 -1.46 18.56
C HIS A 64 -0.36 -1.01 20.00
N ASP A 65 -1.34 -1.25 20.90
CA ASP A 65 -1.27 -0.98 22.33
C ASP A 65 -0.81 0.46 22.67
N MET A 66 -1.35 1.44 21.90
CA MET A 66 -1.05 2.86 22.09
C MET A 66 -2.32 3.70 22.20
N THR A 67 -2.20 4.93 22.68
CA THR A 67 -3.31 5.88 22.69
C THR A 67 -3.58 6.46 21.30
N VAL A 68 -4.77 7.03 21.11
CA VAL A 68 -5.11 7.69 19.83
C VAL A 68 -4.20 8.90 19.59
N GLU A 69 -3.86 9.63 20.65
CA GLU A 69 -2.97 10.79 20.60
C GLU A 69 -1.57 10.43 20.14
N GLU A 70 -1.01 9.31 20.63
CA GLU A 70 0.28 8.79 20.19
C GLU A 70 0.24 8.38 18.71
N ALA A 71 -0.85 7.72 18.27
CA ALA A 71 -1.03 7.37 16.88
C ALA A 71 -1.18 8.62 15.98
N GLU A 72 -1.89 9.64 16.43
CA GLU A 72 -2.02 10.93 15.73
C GLU A 72 -0.66 11.63 15.56
N GLU A 73 0.18 11.61 16.59
CA GLU A 73 1.53 12.16 16.51
C GLU A 73 2.39 11.43 15.47
N ILE A 74 2.38 10.09 15.50
CA ILE A 74 3.10 9.24 14.54
C ILE A 74 2.63 9.52 13.11
N PHE A 75 1.33 9.55 12.86
CA PHE A 75 0.75 9.82 11.54
C PHE A 75 1.08 11.25 11.07
N SER A 76 1.04 12.23 11.99
CA SER A 76 1.42 13.60 11.69
C SER A 76 2.88 13.73 11.28
N LYS A 77 3.81 13.07 12.00
CA LYS A 77 5.23 13.01 11.64
C LYS A 77 5.43 12.34 10.28
N TYR A 78 4.72 11.24 10.02
CA TYR A 78 4.77 10.56 8.73
C TYR A 78 4.35 11.50 7.59
N PHE A 79 3.18 12.11 7.67
CA PHE A 79 2.67 12.99 6.62
C PHE A 79 3.48 14.28 6.42
N ARG A 80 4.12 14.78 7.49
CA ARG A 80 5.04 15.91 7.39
C ARG A 80 6.26 15.57 6.54
N ASN A 81 6.77 14.35 6.64
CA ASN A 81 7.92 13.87 5.88
C ASN A 81 7.55 13.28 4.52
N LYS A 82 6.30 12.85 4.35
CA LYS A 82 5.76 12.28 3.10
C LYS A 82 4.48 12.98 2.67
N PRO A 83 4.54 14.29 2.32
CA PRO A 83 3.35 15.07 1.97
C PRO A 83 2.63 14.54 0.73
N ARG A 84 3.36 13.99 -0.24
CA ARG A 84 2.79 13.38 -1.45
C ARG A 84 1.87 12.20 -1.13
N VAL A 85 2.18 11.41 -0.11
CA VAL A 85 1.32 10.32 0.34
C VAL A 85 0.01 10.86 0.90
N LYS A 86 0.06 11.96 1.67
CA LYS A 86 -1.14 12.62 2.17
C LYS A 86 -2.00 13.16 1.03
N GLU A 87 -1.40 13.89 0.10
CA GLU A 87 -2.08 14.42 -1.09
C GLU A 87 -2.77 13.31 -1.91
N TYR A 88 -2.10 12.16 -2.06
CA TYR A 88 -2.65 11.00 -2.75
C TYR A 88 -3.88 10.42 -2.03
N ILE A 89 -3.82 10.29 -0.70
CA ILE A 89 -4.96 9.80 0.09
C ILE A 89 -6.12 10.79 -0.01
N ASP A 90 -5.88 12.09 0.21
CA ASP A 90 -6.90 13.13 0.17
C ASP A 90 -7.55 13.23 -1.22
N SER A 91 -6.75 13.19 -2.28
CA SER A 91 -7.27 13.19 -3.66
C SER A 91 -8.09 11.94 -3.99
N THR A 92 -7.68 10.77 -3.49
CA THR A 92 -8.44 9.53 -3.66
C THR A 92 -9.77 9.58 -2.92
N HIS A 93 -9.82 10.16 -1.72
CA HIS A 93 -11.05 10.36 -0.98
C HIS A 93 -11.99 11.32 -1.69
N LYS A 94 -11.47 12.41 -2.26
CA LYS A 94 -12.25 13.36 -3.06
C LYS A 94 -12.80 12.67 -4.31
N GLU A 95 -11.97 11.94 -5.05
CA GLU A 95 -12.36 11.19 -6.24
C GLU A 95 -13.53 10.24 -5.96
N VAL A 96 -13.41 9.38 -4.92
CA VAL A 96 -14.48 8.43 -4.61
C VAL A 96 -15.76 9.11 -4.13
N GLN A 97 -15.65 10.25 -3.46
CA GLN A 97 -16.80 11.02 -3.01
C GLN A 97 -17.56 11.68 -4.16
N GLU A 98 -16.85 12.10 -5.21
CA GLU A 98 -17.45 12.74 -6.39
C GLU A 98 -18.13 11.72 -7.31
N GLN A 99 -17.52 10.56 -7.53
CA GLN A 99 -17.99 9.62 -8.56
C GLN A 99 -18.49 8.26 -8.02
N GLY A 100 -18.27 7.93 -6.76
CA GLY A 100 -18.73 6.69 -6.12
C GLY A 100 -17.93 5.44 -6.51
N TYR A 101 -16.78 5.61 -7.14
CA TYR A 101 -15.86 4.51 -7.50
C TYR A 101 -14.41 5.00 -7.53
N VAL A 102 -13.48 4.06 -7.64
CA VAL A 102 -12.07 4.32 -7.93
C VAL A 102 -11.58 3.37 -9.01
N ASP A 103 -10.63 3.84 -9.81
CA ASP A 103 -9.96 3.04 -10.82
C ASP A 103 -8.54 2.67 -10.36
N CYS A 104 -8.18 1.38 -10.52
CA CYS A 104 -6.81 0.90 -10.38
C CYS A 104 -6.00 1.17 -11.66
N LEU A 105 -4.71 0.88 -11.64
CA LEU A 105 -3.90 0.83 -12.86
C LEU A 105 -4.61 -0.05 -13.90
N GLN A 106 -4.56 0.38 -15.16
CA GLN A 106 -5.18 -0.32 -16.29
C GLN A 106 -6.72 -0.35 -16.29
N GLY A 107 -7.36 0.53 -15.53
CA GLY A 107 -8.79 0.80 -15.64
C GLY A 107 -9.72 -0.22 -14.96
N PHE A 108 -9.20 -1.11 -14.11
CA PHE A 108 -10.09 -1.92 -13.26
C PHE A 108 -10.81 -1.01 -12.27
N ARG A 109 -12.15 -1.00 -12.36
CA ARG A 109 -13.03 -0.14 -11.56
C ARG A 109 -13.64 -0.88 -10.39
N ARG A 110 -13.59 -0.25 -9.20
CA ARG A 110 -14.35 -0.69 -8.04
C ARG A 110 -15.38 0.35 -7.63
N ASN A 111 -16.65 -0.03 -7.69
CA ASN A 111 -17.75 0.79 -7.16
C ASN A 111 -17.73 0.77 -5.63
N LEU A 112 -17.88 1.96 -5.02
CA LEU A 112 -17.85 2.19 -3.58
C LEU A 112 -18.97 3.16 -3.18
N ARG A 113 -20.21 2.83 -3.58
CA ARG A 113 -21.39 3.69 -3.35
C ARG A 113 -21.72 3.90 -1.88
N GLU A 114 -21.17 3.06 -1.00
CA GLU A 114 -21.25 3.20 0.46
C GLU A 114 -20.64 4.52 0.95
N VAL A 115 -19.83 5.21 0.15
CA VAL A 115 -19.34 6.57 0.45
C VAL A 115 -20.49 7.57 0.68
N TYR A 116 -21.66 7.32 0.09
CA TYR A 116 -22.87 8.13 0.25
C TYR A 116 -23.77 7.66 1.40
N SER A 117 -23.39 6.63 2.14
CA SER A 117 -24.19 6.08 3.24
C SER A 117 -24.36 7.09 4.37
N GLN A 118 -25.56 7.12 4.97
CA GLN A 118 -25.81 7.84 6.22
C GLN A 118 -25.09 7.19 7.42
N ASP A 119 -24.84 5.88 7.34
CA ASP A 119 -24.04 5.15 8.32
C ASP A 119 -22.57 5.57 8.21
N LYS A 120 -22.06 6.23 9.26
CA LYS A 120 -20.68 6.72 9.35
C LYS A 120 -19.66 5.57 9.23
N SER A 121 -19.96 4.39 9.77
CA SER A 121 -19.06 3.23 9.73
C SER A 121 -18.90 2.72 8.29
N LYS A 122 -20.01 2.57 7.55
CA LYS A 122 -20.01 2.16 6.15
C LYS A 122 -19.30 3.20 5.28
N ARG A 123 -19.60 4.48 5.47
CA ARG A 123 -18.95 5.57 4.75
C ARG A 123 -17.45 5.61 4.96
N ASN A 124 -16.98 5.54 6.20
CA ASN A 124 -15.56 5.49 6.52
C ASN A 124 -14.90 4.21 5.98
N GLY A 125 -15.62 3.09 5.98
CA GLY A 125 -15.19 1.85 5.33
C GLY A 125 -14.94 2.01 3.83
N ALA A 126 -15.82 2.74 3.13
CA ALA A 126 -15.67 3.02 1.70
C ALA A 126 -14.43 3.92 1.41
N PHE A 127 -14.17 4.93 2.25
CA PHE A 127 -12.95 5.75 2.11
C PHE A 127 -11.68 4.91 2.30
N ARG A 128 -11.62 4.06 3.32
CA ARG A 128 -10.47 3.13 3.49
C ARG A 128 -10.33 2.19 2.30
N ALA A 129 -11.44 1.63 1.83
CA ALA A 129 -11.45 0.72 0.69
C ALA A 129 -10.99 1.41 -0.60
N SER A 130 -11.22 2.70 -0.79
CA SER A 130 -10.81 3.43 -1.99
C SER A 130 -9.28 3.48 -2.14
N VAL A 131 -8.57 3.88 -1.10
CA VAL A 131 -7.09 3.92 -1.08
C VAL A 131 -6.51 2.52 -1.23
N ASN A 132 -7.00 1.57 -0.43
CA ASN A 132 -6.57 0.18 -0.49
C ASN A 132 -6.74 -0.42 -1.89
N THR A 133 -7.90 -0.19 -2.53
CA THR A 133 -8.19 -0.72 -3.85
C THR A 133 -7.22 -0.22 -4.91
N LYS A 134 -6.89 1.07 -4.92
CA LYS A 134 -5.94 1.62 -5.89
C LYS A 134 -4.56 0.97 -5.77
N ILE A 135 -4.10 0.68 -4.55
CA ILE A 135 -2.78 0.07 -4.30
C ILE A 135 -2.82 -1.44 -4.53
N GLN A 136 -3.70 -2.15 -3.84
CA GLN A 136 -3.77 -3.62 -3.90
C GLN A 136 -4.27 -4.13 -5.26
N GLY A 137 -5.27 -3.45 -5.84
CA GLY A 137 -5.79 -3.81 -7.15
C GLY A 137 -4.76 -3.62 -8.26
N SER A 138 -3.93 -2.57 -8.14
CA SER A 138 -2.82 -2.36 -9.08
C SER A 138 -1.74 -3.44 -8.92
N GLY A 139 -1.42 -3.86 -7.68
CA GLY A 139 -0.53 -4.98 -7.42
C GLY A 139 -1.06 -6.30 -8.00
N ALA A 140 -2.33 -6.61 -7.77
CA ALA A 140 -2.97 -7.80 -8.33
C ALA A 140 -2.96 -7.80 -9.87
N PHE A 141 -3.15 -6.64 -10.50
CA PHE A 141 -3.02 -6.51 -11.95
C PHE A 141 -1.62 -6.89 -12.43
N LEU A 142 -0.56 -6.41 -11.77
CA LEU A 142 0.82 -6.73 -12.12
C LEU A 142 1.08 -8.24 -12.00
N THR A 143 0.66 -8.87 -10.91
CA THR A 143 0.79 -10.33 -10.73
C THR A 143 0.06 -11.11 -11.82
N ASN A 144 -1.20 -10.78 -12.10
CA ASN A 144 -1.98 -11.46 -13.13
C ASN A 144 -1.38 -11.28 -14.54
N THR A 145 -0.89 -10.08 -14.83
CA THR A 145 -0.21 -9.81 -16.11
C THR A 145 1.09 -10.61 -16.22
N SER A 146 1.86 -10.70 -15.13
CA SER A 146 3.07 -11.53 -15.09
C SER A 146 2.78 -13.01 -15.34
N VAL A 147 1.70 -13.55 -14.77
CA VAL A 147 1.25 -14.94 -15.04
C VAL A 147 1.01 -15.15 -16.54
N ILE A 148 0.33 -14.20 -17.19
CA ILE A 148 0.05 -14.28 -18.64
C ILE A 148 1.35 -14.26 -19.45
N TYR A 149 2.26 -13.33 -19.13
CA TYR A 149 3.55 -13.24 -19.83
C TYR A 149 4.43 -14.47 -19.62
N ILE A 150 4.55 -14.96 -18.39
CA ILE A 150 5.32 -16.17 -18.08
C ILE A 150 4.75 -17.37 -18.82
N ASN A 151 3.42 -17.54 -18.80
CA ASN A 151 2.79 -18.65 -19.53
C ASN A 151 3.04 -18.58 -21.05
N ARG A 152 2.97 -17.38 -21.64
CA ARG A 152 3.30 -17.17 -23.05
C ARG A 152 4.77 -17.50 -23.33
N PHE A 153 5.69 -17.02 -22.49
CA PHE A 153 7.12 -17.29 -22.61
C PHE A 153 7.44 -18.78 -22.55
N ILE A 154 6.87 -19.50 -21.60
CA ILE A 154 7.01 -20.98 -21.48
C ILE A 154 6.58 -21.67 -22.77
N LYS A 155 5.40 -21.31 -23.31
CA LYS A 155 4.86 -21.91 -24.54
C LYS A 155 5.68 -21.57 -25.77
N GLN A 156 6.06 -20.30 -25.94
CA GLN A 156 6.83 -19.85 -27.12
C GLN A 156 8.22 -20.45 -27.20
N ASN A 157 8.83 -20.77 -26.05
CA ASN A 157 10.16 -21.36 -25.99
C ASN A 157 10.13 -22.89 -25.78
N ASN A 158 8.95 -23.53 -25.86
CA ASN A 158 8.76 -24.96 -25.66
C ASN A 158 9.40 -25.48 -24.36
N LEU A 159 9.33 -24.68 -23.27
CA LEU A 159 9.90 -25.05 -21.99
C LEU A 159 9.04 -26.11 -21.30
N ARG A 160 9.70 -27.01 -20.55
CA ARG A 160 9.02 -28.07 -19.78
C ARG A 160 8.42 -27.53 -18.47
N SER A 161 8.76 -26.33 -18.07
CA SER A 161 8.25 -25.65 -16.89
C SER A 161 6.75 -25.44 -16.95
N LYS A 162 6.08 -25.46 -15.77
CA LYS A 162 4.63 -25.27 -15.66
C LYS A 162 4.32 -24.29 -14.53
N LEU A 163 3.41 -23.38 -14.77
CA LEU A 163 2.81 -22.58 -13.70
C LEU A 163 1.87 -23.48 -12.88
N ILE A 164 2.02 -23.46 -11.57
CA ILE A 164 1.26 -24.29 -10.64
C ILE A 164 0.15 -23.49 -9.98
N LEU A 165 0.50 -22.37 -9.32
CA LEU A 165 -0.46 -21.53 -8.60
C LEU A 165 0.12 -20.13 -8.34
N THR A 166 -0.75 -19.23 -7.89
CA THR A 166 -0.36 -17.94 -7.33
C THR A 166 -0.70 -17.91 -5.84
N VAL A 167 0.18 -17.30 -5.03
CA VAL A 167 -0.04 -17.06 -3.61
C VAL A 167 0.16 -15.59 -3.36
N HIS A 168 -0.93 -14.84 -3.19
CA HIS A 168 -0.92 -13.37 -3.08
C HIS A 168 -0.24 -12.71 -4.29
N ASP A 169 0.95 -12.20 -4.10
CA ASP A 169 1.80 -11.52 -5.09
C ASP A 169 2.92 -12.42 -5.67
N SER A 170 2.96 -13.67 -5.22
CA SER A 170 3.96 -14.65 -5.65
C SER A 170 3.39 -15.62 -6.70
N ILE A 171 4.24 -16.03 -7.64
CA ILE A 171 3.93 -16.99 -8.69
C ILE A 171 4.80 -18.23 -8.48
N VAL A 172 4.17 -19.40 -8.37
CA VAL A 172 4.86 -20.67 -8.18
C VAL A 172 4.89 -21.43 -9.51
N ALA A 173 6.08 -21.87 -9.90
CA ALA A 173 6.31 -22.66 -11.10
C ALA A 173 7.11 -23.92 -10.78
N ASP A 174 6.76 -25.01 -11.43
CA ASP A 174 7.57 -26.23 -11.49
C ASP A 174 8.56 -26.12 -12.64
N CYS A 175 9.85 -26.18 -12.32
CA CYS A 175 10.93 -26.03 -13.27
C CYS A 175 11.79 -27.31 -13.25
N PRO A 176 11.59 -28.26 -14.18
CA PRO A 176 12.43 -29.45 -14.30
C PRO A 176 13.90 -29.06 -14.46
N LYS A 177 14.79 -29.80 -13.79
CA LYS A 177 16.24 -29.68 -13.95
C LYS A 177 16.70 -30.13 -15.33
#